data_0a8fc132fd032c0eb11b87ecd71e6143
#
_entry.id   0a8fc132fd032c0eb11b87ecd71e6143
#
_cell.length_a   1.000
_cell.length_b   1.000
_cell.length_c   1.000
_cell.angle_alpha   90.00
_cell.angle_beta   90.00
_cell.angle_gamma   90.00
#
_symmetry.space_group_name_H-M   'P 1'
#
loop_
_entity.id
_entity.type
_entity.pdbx_description
1 polymer ?
#
loop_
_entity_poly.entity_id
_entity_poly.type
_entity_poly.pdbx_seq_one_letter_code
_entity_poly.pdbx_strand_id
1 'polypeptide(L)'
;GGHNAPPRKLQDTETGYGPKDEANIEKVADVGLPFWLAGGRATPDSVTEAINAGAEGVQVGSLFALSNESGLLPEYREQMLQAAREGNLRVRTDHRASPTGFPFKVVQLPGTVGDAEVYKARPRLCDLGYLRSSHIDEAGKVSYRCAAEPDSPFLKKGGDEPDLEGRICLCNGLVAAVGLGQERPDGYKEAPLLTLGATTSDVEGMLKEFPTGWSAVDVVNRLKSGIPAAVNA
;
A
#
# COMPACT_ATOMS: atom_id res chain seq x y z
N GLY A 1 -6.78 4.64 4.81
CA GLY A 1 -6.94 3.26 4.71
C GLY A 1 -6.89 2.73 3.33
N GLY A 2 -6.50 1.49 3.28
CA GLY A 2 -6.67 0.70 2.10
C GLY A 2 -8.12 0.26 1.98
N HIS A 3 -8.59 0.15 0.77
CA HIS A 3 -9.79 -0.59 0.50
C HIS A 3 -9.44 -2.08 0.58
N ASN A 4 -10.24 -2.86 1.29
CA ASN A 4 -9.99 -4.30 1.51
C ASN A 4 -10.68 -5.19 0.47
N ALA A 5 -11.39 -4.60 -0.49
CA ALA A 5 -12.08 -5.31 -1.54
C ALA A 5 -12.07 -4.47 -2.83
N PRO A 6 -12.26 -5.09 -4.01
CA PRO A 6 -12.53 -4.36 -5.23
C PRO A 6 -13.78 -3.46 -5.07
N PRO A 7 -13.89 -2.37 -5.84
CA PRO A 7 -15.03 -1.48 -5.76
C PRO A 7 -16.32 -2.23 -6.11
N ARG A 8 -17.40 -1.96 -5.37
CA ARG A 8 -18.70 -2.62 -5.59
C ARG A 8 -19.29 -2.37 -6.97
N LYS A 9 -19.02 -1.19 -7.51
CA LYS A 9 -19.34 -0.83 -8.90
C LYS A 9 -18.22 0.07 -9.40
N LEU A 10 -17.84 -0.10 -10.65
CA LEU A 10 -17.01 0.91 -11.33
C LEU A 10 -17.80 2.21 -11.30
N GLN A 11 -17.26 3.22 -10.65
CA GLN A 11 -17.80 4.56 -10.61
C GLN A 11 -16.99 5.42 -11.57
N ASP A 12 -17.54 6.54 -12.03
CA ASP A 12 -16.87 7.52 -12.90
C ASP A 12 -15.80 8.30 -12.10
N THR A 13 -14.97 7.58 -11.38
CA THR A 13 -13.84 8.10 -10.62
C THR A 13 -12.59 7.37 -11.05
N GLU A 14 -11.46 8.04 -10.98
CA GLU A 14 -10.15 7.48 -11.36
C GLU A 14 -9.84 6.15 -10.64
N THR A 15 -10.35 5.98 -9.43
CA THR A 15 -10.10 4.78 -8.60
C THR A 15 -11.23 3.75 -8.65
N GLY A 16 -12.40 4.10 -9.15
CA GLY A 16 -13.61 3.29 -9.09
C GLY A 16 -14.25 3.19 -7.69
N TYR A 17 -13.66 3.80 -6.66
CA TYR A 17 -14.17 3.82 -5.29
C TYR A 17 -14.99 5.08 -5.00
N GLY A 18 -15.98 4.96 -4.12
CA GLY A 18 -16.83 6.08 -3.70
C GLY A 18 -17.45 5.85 -2.32
N PRO A 19 -18.41 6.70 -1.90
CA PRO A 19 -19.00 6.67 -0.55
C PRO A 19 -19.57 5.31 -0.12
N LYS A 20 -19.97 4.48 -1.09
CA LYS A 20 -20.50 3.13 -0.82
C LYS A 20 -19.44 2.12 -0.39
N ASP A 21 -18.16 2.46 -0.61
CA ASP A 21 -17.03 1.63 -0.28
C ASP A 21 -16.38 2.03 1.05
N GLU A 22 -16.86 3.13 1.66
CA GLU A 22 -16.43 3.58 2.98
C GLU A 22 -17.00 2.70 4.09
N ALA A 23 -16.19 2.50 5.14
CA ALA A 23 -16.65 1.76 6.31
C ALA A 23 -17.68 2.59 7.11
N ASN A 24 -18.80 1.97 7.47
CA ASN A 24 -19.75 2.56 8.41
C ASN A 24 -19.23 2.38 9.84
N ILE A 25 -18.71 3.45 10.44
CA ILE A 25 -18.07 3.42 11.75
C ILE A 25 -19.03 3.07 12.85
N GLU A 26 -20.29 3.54 12.80
CA GLU A 26 -21.33 3.21 13.79
C GLU A 26 -21.56 1.71 13.84
N LYS A 27 -21.69 1.05 12.69
CA LYS A 27 -21.85 -0.41 12.61
C LYS A 27 -20.61 -1.17 13.11
N VAL A 28 -19.42 -0.59 12.99
CA VAL A 28 -18.20 -1.18 13.57
C VAL A 28 -18.24 -1.06 15.09
N ALA A 29 -18.63 0.10 15.62
CA ALA A 29 -18.78 0.32 17.06
C ALA A 29 -19.87 -0.59 17.69
N ASP A 30 -20.97 -0.82 16.99
CA ASP A 30 -22.06 -1.71 17.43
C ASP A 30 -21.63 -3.16 17.64
N VAL A 31 -20.50 -3.58 17.10
CA VAL A 31 -19.92 -4.92 17.37
C VAL A 31 -19.48 -5.07 18.83
N GLY A 32 -19.23 -3.96 19.53
CA GLY A 32 -18.85 -3.94 20.95
C GLY A 32 -17.42 -4.43 21.22
N LEU A 33 -16.54 -4.43 20.22
CA LEU A 33 -15.13 -4.77 20.36
C LEU A 33 -14.26 -3.53 20.19
N PRO A 34 -13.08 -3.47 20.84
CA PRO A 34 -12.10 -2.41 20.57
C PRO A 34 -11.74 -2.38 19.08
N PHE A 35 -11.66 -1.17 18.49
CA PHE A 35 -11.30 -0.98 17.10
C PHE A 35 -10.42 0.24 16.88
N TRP A 36 -9.67 0.23 15.80
CA TRP A 36 -8.81 1.32 15.36
C TRP A 36 -9.22 1.77 13.96
N LEU A 37 -9.10 3.07 13.70
CA LEU A 37 -9.39 3.62 12.38
C LEU A 37 -8.09 3.82 11.60
N ALA A 38 -8.10 3.40 10.33
CA ALA A 38 -7.00 3.55 9.40
C ALA A 38 -7.41 4.38 8.19
N GLY A 39 -6.42 5.01 7.51
CA GLY A 39 -6.64 5.72 6.27
C GLY A 39 -6.99 7.18 6.39
N GLY A 40 -6.04 8.05 6.02
CA GLY A 40 -6.21 9.49 6.13
C GLY A 40 -6.42 9.96 7.58
N ARG A 41 -5.86 9.24 8.55
CA ARG A 41 -6.00 9.52 9.99
C ARG A 41 -4.68 9.95 10.61
N ALA A 42 -3.86 10.69 9.87
CA ALA A 42 -2.52 11.07 10.29
C ALA A 42 -2.38 12.56 10.67
N THR A 43 -3.47 13.17 11.11
CA THR A 43 -3.48 14.53 11.69
C THR A 43 -4.01 14.51 13.13
N PRO A 44 -3.65 15.49 13.99
CA PRO A 44 -4.21 15.60 15.33
C PRO A 44 -5.73 15.61 15.34
N ASP A 45 -6.36 16.38 14.45
CA ASP A 45 -7.82 16.46 14.34
C ASP A 45 -8.44 15.11 14.02
N SER A 46 -7.85 14.35 13.08
CA SER A 46 -8.36 13.03 12.71
C SER A 46 -8.19 11.99 13.82
N VAL A 47 -7.21 12.16 14.71
CA VAL A 47 -7.09 11.35 15.95
C VAL A 47 -8.24 11.69 16.90
N THR A 48 -8.48 12.99 17.13
CA THR A 48 -9.61 13.47 17.96
C THR A 48 -10.94 12.92 17.43
N GLU A 49 -11.19 13.02 16.13
CA GLU A 49 -12.40 12.49 15.48
C GLU A 49 -12.54 10.97 15.68
N ALA A 50 -11.45 10.22 15.53
CA ALA A 50 -11.47 8.77 15.71
C ALA A 50 -11.85 8.37 17.14
N ILE A 51 -11.26 9.03 18.15
CA ILE A 51 -11.55 8.80 19.56
C ILE A 51 -13.01 9.16 19.86
N ASN A 52 -13.49 10.31 19.38
CA ASN A 52 -14.88 10.74 19.56
C ASN A 52 -15.89 9.79 18.89
N ALA A 53 -15.46 9.08 17.84
CA ALA A 53 -16.27 8.03 17.21
C ALA A 53 -16.20 6.67 17.92
N GLY A 54 -15.54 6.61 19.08
CA GLY A 54 -15.43 5.39 19.91
C GLY A 54 -14.29 4.46 19.53
N ALA A 55 -13.36 4.88 18.66
CA ALA A 55 -12.17 4.09 18.37
C ALA A 55 -11.14 4.21 19.50
N GLU A 56 -10.39 3.13 19.77
CA GLU A 56 -9.26 3.13 20.72
C GLU A 56 -8.06 3.94 20.19
N GLY A 57 -8.04 4.26 18.90
CA GLY A 57 -6.98 5.03 18.28
C GLY A 57 -6.98 4.95 16.76
N VAL A 58 -5.84 5.33 16.18
CA VAL A 58 -5.63 5.33 14.73
C VAL A 58 -4.46 4.44 14.32
N GLN A 59 -4.50 3.97 13.07
CA GLN A 59 -3.39 3.28 12.43
C GLN A 59 -2.84 4.15 11.30
N VAL A 60 -1.56 4.51 11.38
CA VAL A 60 -0.88 5.40 10.44
C VAL A 60 0.28 4.65 9.80
N GLY A 61 0.38 4.70 8.47
CA GLY A 61 1.44 4.04 7.70
C GLY A 61 2.36 5.03 6.99
N SER A 62 1.83 5.94 6.16
CA SER A 62 2.62 6.77 5.25
C SER A 62 3.65 7.65 5.97
N LEU A 63 3.30 8.26 7.09
CA LEU A 63 4.23 9.12 7.83
C LEU A 63 5.40 8.34 8.43
N PHE A 64 5.15 7.11 8.90
CA PHE A 64 6.21 6.22 9.38
C PHE A 64 7.05 5.64 8.24
N ALA A 65 6.44 5.31 7.10
CA ALA A 65 7.16 4.85 5.92
C ALA A 65 8.14 5.92 5.38
N LEU A 66 7.84 7.19 5.59
CA LEU A 66 8.66 8.34 5.17
C LEU A 66 9.53 8.91 6.30
N SER A 67 9.49 8.36 7.52
CA SER A 67 10.37 8.77 8.61
C SER A 67 11.83 8.35 8.38
N ASN A 68 12.74 8.99 9.11
CA ASN A 68 14.17 8.73 8.98
C ASN A 68 14.56 7.28 9.36
N GLU A 69 13.79 6.66 10.24
CA GLU A 69 14.00 5.29 10.73
C GLU A 69 13.33 4.22 9.87
N SER A 70 12.65 4.60 8.79
CA SER A 70 11.98 3.62 7.95
C SER A 70 12.98 2.70 7.25
N GLY A 71 12.56 1.47 6.98
CA GLY A 71 13.38 0.51 6.23
C GLY A 71 13.43 0.76 4.72
N LEU A 72 12.74 1.78 4.20
CA LEU A 72 12.82 2.12 2.77
C LEU A 72 14.23 2.60 2.41
N LEU A 73 14.71 2.23 1.22
CA LEU A 73 15.94 2.80 0.70
C LEU A 73 15.88 4.33 0.68
N PRO A 74 16.93 5.01 1.18
CA PRO A 74 16.93 6.47 1.33
C PRO A 74 16.61 7.22 0.04
N GLU A 75 17.08 6.72 -1.11
CA GLU A 75 16.82 7.33 -2.42
C GLU A 75 15.34 7.36 -2.77
N TYR A 76 14.58 6.30 -2.49
CA TYR A 76 13.13 6.26 -2.78
C TYR A 76 12.34 7.09 -1.79
N ARG A 77 12.75 7.07 -0.51
CA ARG A 77 12.16 7.95 0.50
C ARG A 77 12.30 9.42 0.09
N GLU A 78 13.52 9.85 -0.27
CA GLU A 78 13.78 11.23 -0.66
C GLU A 78 13.05 11.63 -1.95
N GLN A 79 12.99 10.75 -2.94
CA GLN A 79 12.22 11.00 -4.16
C GLN A 79 10.73 11.20 -3.87
N MET A 80 10.14 10.41 -2.96
CA MET A 80 8.74 10.59 -2.54
C MET A 80 8.52 11.89 -1.78
N LEU A 81 9.44 12.26 -0.88
CA LEU A 81 9.40 13.53 -0.14
C LEU A 81 9.53 14.72 -1.10
N GLN A 82 10.43 14.63 -2.09
CA GLN A 82 10.59 15.66 -3.10
C GLN A 82 9.34 15.80 -3.96
N ALA A 83 8.77 14.69 -4.43
CA ALA A 83 7.51 14.69 -5.17
C ALA A 83 6.36 15.31 -4.34
N ALA A 84 6.34 15.08 -3.03
CA ALA A 84 5.36 15.71 -2.14
C ALA A 84 5.58 17.22 -1.99
N ARG A 85 6.85 17.70 -1.87
CA ARG A 85 7.18 19.15 -1.84
C ARG A 85 6.71 19.86 -3.11
N GLU A 86 6.78 19.18 -4.24
CA GLU A 86 6.39 19.69 -5.56
C GLU A 86 4.88 19.53 -5.85
N GLY A 87 4.11 18.92 -4.93
CA GLY A 87 2.70 18.60 -5.15
C GLY A 87 2.45 17.52 -6.21
N ASN A 88 3.48 16.74 -6.55
CA ASN A 88 3.48 15.73 -7.60
C ASN A 88 3.43 14.28 -7.08
N LEU A 89 3.41 14.07 -5.76
CA LEU A 89 3.28 12.72 -5.21
C LEU A 89 1.90 12.15 -5.57
N ARG A 90 1.89 11.04 -6.28
CA ARG A 90 0.67 10.35 -6.73
C ARG A 90 0.66 8.91 -6.26
N VAL A 91 -0.46 8.50 -5.70
CA VAL A 91 -0.70 7.13 -5.26
C VAL A 91 -1.97 6.62 -5.92
N ARG A 92 -1.84 5.59 -6.74
CA ARG A 92 -2.96 4.92 -7.39
C ARG A 92 -3.45 3.76 -6.52
N THR A 93 -4.75 3.70 -6.25
CA THR A 93 -5.37 2.49 -5.70
C THR A 93 -5.72 1.56 -6.84
N ASP A 94 -4.98 0.45 -6.95
CA ASP A 94 -5.10 -0.48 -8.05
C ASP A 94 -5.73 -1.80 -7.58
N HIS A 95 -6.91 -2.12 -8.08
CA HIS A 95 -7.64 -3.35 -7.72
C HIS A 95 -7.11 -4.60 -8.45
N ARG A 96 -6.24 -4.42 -9.46
CA ARG A 96 -5.62 -5.51 -10.21
C ARG A 96 -4.19 -5.81 -9.75
N ALA A 97 -3.48 -4.85 -9.17
CA ALA A 97 -2.06 -5.00 -8.84
C ALA A 97 -1.76 -6.24 -7.99
N SER A 98 -2.55 -6.49 -6.95
CA SER A 98 -2.33 -7.65 -6.10
C SER A 98 -2.77 -8.96 -6.79
N PRO A 99 -1.91 -9.99 -6.82
CA PRO A 99 -2.29 -11.31 -7.34
C PRO A 99 -3.34 -12.02 -6.51
N THR A 100 -3.64 -11.53 -5.30
CA THR A 100 -4.68 -12.07 -4.41
C THR A 100 -6.05 -11.43 -4.61
N GLY A 101 -6.17 -10.47 -5.55
CA GLY A 101 -7.42 -9.78 -5.87
C GLY A 101 -7.79 -8.64 -4.92
N PHE A 102 -6.96 -8.35 -3.91
CA PHE A 102 -7.15 -7.19 -3.05
C PHE A 102 -6.59 -5.91 -3.71
N PRO A 103 -7.25 -4.75 -3.52
CA PRO A 103 -6.71 -3.48 -3.96
C PRO A 103 -5.35 -3.20 -3.31
N PHE A 104 -4.43 -2.69 -4.10
CA PHE A 104 -3.11 -2.31 -3.61
C PHE A 104 -2.79 -0.87 -3.99
N LYS A 105 -2.14 -0.14 -3.10
CA LYS A 105 -1.75 1.24 -3.34
C LYS A 105 -0.35 1.30 -3.91
N VAL A 106 -0.23 1.86 -5.10
CA VAL A 106 1.00 1.95 -5.88
C VAL A 106 1.40 3.41 -6.01
N VAL A 107 2.56 3.76 -5.48
CA VAL A 107 3.15 5.09 -5.68
C VAL A 107 3.65 5.17 -7.13
N GLN A 108 3.25 6.23 -7.83
CA GLN A 108 3.67 6.49 -9.20
C GLN A 108 4.96 7.32 -9.19
N LEU A 109 6.10 6.63 -9.30
CA LEU A 109 7.40 7.25 -9.27
C LEU A 109 8.28 6.68 -10.39
N PRO A 110 9.04 7.53 -11.13
CA PRO A 110 9.96 7.08 -12.17
C PRO A 110 10.96 6.04 -11.64
N GLY A 111 11.25 5.04 -12.46
CA GLY A 111 12.20 3.97 -12.11
C GLY A 111 11.66 2.90 -11.14
N THR A 112 10.39 2.96 -10.78
CA THR A 112 9.71 1.96 -9.93
C THR A 112 8.65 1.18 -10.71
N VAL A 113 8.12 0.11 -10.14
CA VAL A 113 7.01 -0.64 -10.77
C VAL A 113 5.73 0.20 -10.92
N GLY A 114 5.65 1.34 -10.23
CA GLY A 114 4.58 2.33 -10.42
C GLY A 114 4.67 3.11 -11.73
N ASP A 115 5.83 3.11 -12.38
CA ASP A 115 6.05 3.65 -13.71
C ASP A 115 5.60 2.64 -14.78
N ALA A 116 4.75 3.08 -15.70
CA ALA A 116 4.17 2.22 -16.72
C ALA A 116 5.22 1.57 -17.65
N GLU A 117 6.30 2.29 -17.98
CA GLU A 117 7.35 1.76 -18.85
C GLU A 117 8.21 0.73 -18.11
N VAL A 118 8.53 0.96 -16.84
CA VAL A 118 9.21 -0.03 -15.98
C VAL A 118 8.36 -1.27 -15.80
N TYR A 119 7.07 -1.10 -15.54
CA TYR A 119 6.12 -2.21 -15.42
C TYR A 119 6.06 -3.06 -16.68
N LYS A 120 5.99 -2.43 -17.87
CA LYS A 120 5.95 -3.15 -19.16
C LYS A 120 7.26 -3.87 -19.48
N ALA A 121 8.39 -3.24 -19.16
CA ALA A 121 9.72 -3.79 -19.45
C ALA A 121 10.12 -4.90 -18.45
N ARG A 122 9.49 -4.95 -17.29
CA ARG A 122 9.83 -5.90 -16.23
C ARG A 122 9.50 -7.34 -16.63
N PRO A 123 10.44 -8.28 -16.55
CA PRO A 123 10.14 -9.69 -16.73
C PRO A 123 9.26 -10.18 -15.56
N ARG A 124 8.32 -11.08 -15.86
CA ARG A 124 7.51 -11.71 -14.81
C ARG A 124 8.32 -12.83 -14.17
N LEU A 125 8.76 -12.57 -12.94
CA LEU A 125 9.58 -13.47 -12.14
C LEU A 125 8.93 -13.72 -10.79
N CYS A 126 9.11 -14.90 -10.24
CA CYS A 126 8.58 -15.27 -8.93
C CYS A 126 9.68 -15.95 -8.11
N ASP A 127 10.40 -15.17 -7.30
CA ASP A 127 11.48 -15.67 -6.48
C ASP A 127 11.01 -16.09 -5.08
N LEU A 128 10.13 -15.30 -4.46
CA LEU A 128 9.72 -15.46 -3.07
C LEU A 128 8.45 -16.31 -2.89
N GLY A 129 7.47 -16.16 -3.77
CA GLY A 129 6.28 -16.99 -3.79
C GLY A 129 5.32 -16.83 -2.60
N TYR A 130 5.40 -15.73 -1.83
CA TYR A 130 4.59 -15.53 -0.60
C TYR A 130 3.09 -15.40 -0.84
N LEU A 131 2.70 -14.92 -2.02
CA LEU A 131 1.29 -14.69 -2.37
C LEU A 131 0.73 -15.76 -3.32
N ARG A 132 1.31 -16.96 -3.34
CA ARG A 132 0.75 -18.08 -4.06
C ARG A 132 -0.55 -18.55 -3.41
N SER A 133 -1.57 -18.79 -4.24
CA SER A 133 -2.83 -19.38 -3.81
C SER A 133 -2.81 -20.89 -4.02
N SER A 134 -3.33 -21.66 -3.06
CA SER A 134 -3.52 -23.09 -3.22
C SER A 134 -4.69 -23.39 -4.18
N HIS A 135 -4.58 -24.45 -4.94
CA HIS A 135 -5.64 -24.99 -5.78
C HIS A 135 -5.47 -26.53 -5.88
N ILE A 136 -6.52 -27.21 -6.33
CA ILE A 136 -6.44 -28.62 -6.66
C ILE A 136 -6.07 -28.73 -8.14
N ASP A 137 -5.00 -29.43 -8.44
CA ASP A 137 -4.58 -29.70 -9.82
C ASP A 137 -5.39 -30.83 -10.48
N GLU A 138 -5.14 -31.09 -11.77
CA GLU A 138 -5.84 -32.13 -12.53
C GLU A 138 -5.64 -33.55 -11.98
N ALA A 139 -4.57 -33.76 -11.21
CA ALA A 139 -4.29 -35.03 -10.55
C ALA A 139 -4.94 -35.14 -9.14
N GLY A 140 -5.75 -34.13 -8.73
CA GLY A 140 -6.40 -34.09 -7.44
C GLY A 140 -5.46 -33.70 -6.28
N LYS A 141 -4.27 -33.19 -6.55
CA LYS A 141 -3.30 -32.77 -5.54
C LYS A 141 -3.35 -31.27 -5.29
N VAL A 142 -2.99 -30.87 -4.07
CA VAL A 142 -2.81 -29.46 -3.73
C VAL A 142 -1.56 -28.95 -4.45
N SER A 143 -1.75 -27.90 -5.24
CA SER A 143 -0.71 -27.18 -5.95
C SER A 143 -0.82 -25.68 -5.66
N TYR A 144 0.16 -24.87 -6.10
CA TYR A 144 0.25 -23.46 -5.77
C TYR A 144 0.56 -22.63 -7.02
N ARG A 145 -0.20 -21.55 -7.23
CA ARG A 145 -0.01 -20.63 -8.35
C ARG A 145 -0.18 -19.18 -7.88
N CYS A 146 0.34 -18.24 -8.65
CA CYS A 146 0.23 -16.81 -8.40
C CYS A 146 0.01 -16.08 -9.72
N ALA A 147 -1.02 -15.27 -9.81
CA ALA A 147 -1.33 -14.51 -11.03
C ALA A 147 -0.24 -13.51 -11.44
N ALA A 148 0.76 -13.25 -10.57
CA ALA A 148 1.94 -12.44 -10.88
C ALA A 148 3.20 -13.27 -11.22
N GLU A 149 3.13 -14.61 -11.22
CA GLU A 149 4.23 -15.46 -11.70
C GLU A 149 4.32 -15.43 -13.24
N PRO A 150 5.36 -16.02 -13.86
CA PRO A 150 5.45 -16.10 -15.33
C PRO A 150 4.19 -16.73 -15.95
N ASP A 151 3.76 -16.19 -17.09
CA ASP A 151 2.48 -16.54 -17.72
C ASP A 151 2.34 -18.03 -17.99
N SER A 152 3.36 -18.63 -18.65
CA SER A 152 3.29 -20.05 -19.02
C SER A 152 3.18 -21.00 -17.80
N PRO A 153 3.94 -20.87 -16.72
CA PRO A 153 3.70 -21.62 -15.48
C PRO A 153 2.32 -21.42 -14.89
N PHE A 154 1.80 -20.18 -14.85
CA PHE A 154 0.48 -19.89 -14.30
C PHE A 154 -0.64 -20.58 -15.08
N LEU A 155 -0.62 -20.46 -16.42
CA LEU A 155 -1.61 -21.09 -17.30
C LEU A 155 -1.54 -22.63 -17.25
N LYS A 156 -0.32 -23.20 -17.22
CA LYS A 156 -0.13 -24.67 -17.06
C LYS A 156 -0.69 -25.23 -15.75
N LYS A 157 -0.79 -24.39 -14.72
CA LYS A 157 -1.40 -24.71 -13.43
C LYS A 157 -2.92 -24.43 -13.40
N GLY A 158 -3.55 -24.26 -14.57
CA GLY A 158 -4.98 -23.99 -14.66
C GLY A 158 -5.38 -22.57 -14.26
N GLY A 159 -4.49 -21.59 -14.38
CA GLY A 159 -4.83 -20.17 -14.25
C GLY A 159 -5.46 -19.64 -15.54
N ASP A 160 -6.28 -18.61 -15.44
CA ASP A 160 -6.96 -17.98 -16.57
C ASP A 160 -6.18 -16.77 -17.08
N GLU A 161 -6.07 -16.59 -18.40
CA GLU A 161 -5.33 -15.50 -19.03
C GLU A 161 -5.77 -14.10 -18.55
N PRO A 162 -7.07 -13.78 -18.40
CA PRO A 162 -7.52 -12.50 -17.88
C PRO A 162 -7.01 -12.17 -16.46
N ASP A 163 -6.69 -13.19 -15.65
CA ASP A 163 -6.16 -13.00 -14.32
C ASP A 163 -4.73 -12.45 -14.30
N LEU A 164 -4.01 -12.55 -15.42
CA LEU A 164 -2.65 -12.03 -15.55
C LEU A 164 -2.60 -10.51 -15.70
N GLU A 165 -3.69 -9.90 -16.17
CA GLU A 165 -3.73 -8.48 -16.53
C GLU A 165 -3.54 -7.57 -15.31
N GLY A 166 -2.60 -6.63 -15.41
CA GLY A 166 -2.35 -5.62 -14.38
C GLY A 166 -1.65 -6.14 -13.12
N ARG A 167 -1.32 -7.42 -13.04
CA ARG A 167 -0.70 -8.01 -11.84
C ARG A 167 0.73 -7.57 -11.64
N ILE A 168 1.07 -7.27 -10.40
CA ILE A 168 2.41 -6.91 -9.95
C ILE A 168 2.91 -7.97 -8.98
N CYS A 169 4.16 -8.39 -9.10
CA CYS A 169 4.80 -9.22 -8.08
C CYS A 169 5.07 -8.38 -6.83
N LEU A 170 4.10 -8.32 -5.91
CA LEU A 170 4.23 -7.54 -4.68
C LEU A 170 5.39 -8.03 -3.82
N CYS A 171 5.64 -9.35 -3.77
CA CYS A 171 6.71 -9.93 -2.95
C CYS A 171 8.08 -9.36 -3.36
N ASN A 172 8.45 -9.53 -4.64
CA ASN A 172 9.74 -9.09 -5.15
C ASN A 172 9.88 -7.55 -5.08
N GLY A 173 8.86 -6.83 -5.53
CA GLY A 173 8.92 -5.38 -5.59
C GLY A 173 8.99 -4.70 -4.23
N LEU A 174 8.25 -5.20 -3.22
CA LEU A 174 8.31 -4.64 -1.85
C LEU A 174 9.65 -4.93 -1.18
N VAL A 175 10.23 -6.11 -1.41
CA VAL A 175 11.55 -6.46 -0.89
C VAL A 175 12.64 -5.62 -1.57
N ALA A 176 12.49 -5.32 -2.87
CA ALA A 176 13.38 -4.41 -3.58
C ALA A 176 13.36 -2.99 -3.01
N ALA A 177 12.19 -2.52 -2.53
CA ALA A 177 12.05 -1.18 -1.95
C ALA A 177 12.87 -0.98 -0.65
N VAL A 178 13.24 -2.07 0.02
CA VAL A 178 14.07 -2.06 1.25
C VAL A 178 15.50 -2.55 1.00
N GLY A 179 15.95 -2.59 -0.26
CA GLY A 179 17.32 -2.95 -0.61
C GLY A 179 17.61 -4.46 -0.64
N LEU A 180 16.59 -5.30 -0.53
CA LEU A 180 16.72 -6.77 -0.56
C LEU A 180 16.19 -7.36 -1.87
N GLY A 181 16.13 -6.54 -2.94
CA GLY A 181 15.69 -6.95 -4.26
C GLY A 181 16.57 -8.02 -4.87
N GLN A 182 15.97 -8.87 -5.69
CA GLN A 182 16.71 -9.92 -6.38
C GLN A 182 17.62 -9.32 -7.47
N GLU A 183 18.86 -9.76 -7.51
CA GLU A 183 19.81 -9.48 -8.56
C GLU A 183 20.19 -10.79 -9.27
N ARG A 184 20.18 -10.79 -10.59
CA ARG A 184 20.44 -11.98 -11.40
C ARG A 184 21.81 -11.92 -12.06
N PRO A 185 22.39 -13.09 -12.44
CA PRO A 185 23.70 -13.15 -13.07
C PRO A 185 23.83 -12.36 -14.39
N ASP A 186 22.72 -12.13 -15.08
CA ASP A 186 22.64 -11.31 -16.30
C ASP A 186 22.60 -9.81 -16.02
N GLY A 187 22.67 -9.39 -14.75
CA GLY A 187 22.65 -7.99 -14.32
C GLY A 187 21.23 -7.43 -14.09
N TYR A 188 20.18 -8.22 -14.30
CA TYR A 188 18.82 -7.75 -13.99
C TYR A 188 18.67 -7.55 -12.48
N LYS A 189 18.12 -6.38 -12.13
CA LYS A 189 17.74 -6.02 -10.76
C LYS A 189 16.23 -5.80 -10.68
N GLU A 190 15.60 -6.39 -9.67
CA GLU A 190 14.17 -6.22 -9.44
C GLU A 190 13.84 -4.76 -9.16
N ALA A 191 12.90 -4.22 -9.94
CA ALA A 191 12.43 -2.86 -9.73
C ALA A 191 11.59 -2.75 -8.45
N PRO A 192 11.77 -1.69 -7.64
CA PRO A 192 11.04 -1.53 -6.39
C PRO A 192 9.56 -1.23 -6.64
N LEU A 193 8.71 -1.75 -5.75
CA LEU A 193 7.33 -1.35 -5.62
C LEU A 193 7.18 -0.51 -4.36
N LEU A 194 6.74 0.73 -4.53
CA LEU A 194 6.52 1.66 -3.42
C LEU A 194 5.03 1.76 -3.11
N THR A 195 4.70 1.81 -1.82
CA THR A 195 3.32 1.91 -1.36
C THR A 195 3.18 2.97 -0.27
N LEU A 196 2.15 3.79 -0.38
CA LEU A 196 1.73 4.77 0.62
C LEU A 196 0.19 4.82 0.66
N GLY A 197 -0.38 5.49 1.65
CA GLY A 197 -1.79 5.88 1.65
C GLY A 197 -2.12 6.82 0.49
N ALA A 198 -3.33 6.77 -0.03
CA ALA A 198 -3.75 7.64 -1.12
C ALA A 198 -3.90 9.12 -0.69
N THR A 199 -4.10 9.38 0.62
CA THR A 199 -4.17 10.73 1.17
C THR A 199 -2.75 11.27 1.36
N THR A 200 -2.29 12.12 0.44
CA THR A 200 -0.93 12.71 0.45
C THR A 200 -0.86 14.01 1.25
N SER A 201 -2.00 14.65 1.55
CA SER A 201 -2.07 15.88 2.34
C SER A 201 -1.45 15.76 3.73
N ASP A 202 -1.47 14.56 4.33
CA ASP A 202 -0.82 14.30 5.63
C ASP A 202 0.71 14.43 5.52
N VAL A 203 1.29 13.96 4.41
CA VAL A 203 2.73 14.09 4.09
C VAL A 203 3.08 15.55 3.86
N GLU A 204 2.25 16.28 3.10
CA GLU A 204 2.45 17.71 2.85
C GLU A 204 2.34 18.52 4.14
N GLY A 205 1.42 18.13 5.04
CA GLY A 205 1.29 18.72 6.38
C GLY A 205 2.56 18.53 7.22
N MET A 206 3.13 17.33 7.24
CA MET A 206 4.40 17.06 7.91
C MET A 206 5.56 17.86 7.31
N LEU A 207 5.65 17.98 5.98
CA LEU A 207 6.71 18.76 5.32
C LEU A 207 6.66 20.24 5.63
N LYS A 208 5.50 20.82 5.98
CA LYS A 208 5.39 22.22 6.46
C LYS A 208 6.00 22.39 7.85
N GLU A 209 5.86 21.39 8.72
CA GLU A 209 6.40 21.39 10.07
C GLU A 209 7.88 20.96 10.09
N PHE A 210 8.24 19.98 9.25
CA PHE A 210 9.58 19.37 9.16
C PHE A 210 10.07 19.38 7.71
N PRO A 211 10.52 20.52 7.17
CA PRO A 211 10.87 20.67 5.75
C PRO A 211 12.00 19.75 5.27
N THR A 212 12.90 19.33 6.17
CA THR A 212 14.04 18.46 5.87
C THR A 212 13.78 16.98 6.12
N GLY A 213 12.54 16.61 6.53
CA GLY A 213 12.16 15.26 6.93
C GLY A 213 11.94 15.17 8.45
N TRP A 214 11.47 14.03 8.91
CA TRP A 214 11.04 13.81 10.29
C TRP A 214 11.45 12.43 10.81
N SER A 215 11.47 12.29 12.13
CA SER A 215 11.64 11.03 12.83
C SER A 215 10.29 10.37 13.14
N ALA A 216 10.30 9.10 13.48
CA ALA A 216 9.11 8.39 13.98
C ALA A 216 8.58 9.04 15.27
N VAL A 217 9.47 9.61 16.12
CA VAL A 217 9.10 10.32 17.34
C VAL A 217 8.31 11.59 17.02
N ASP A 218 8.69 12.35 15.99
CA ASP A 218 7.95 13.52 15.55
C ASP A 218 6.53 13.16 15.14
N VAL A 219 6.35 12.05 14.41
CA VAL A 219 5.02 11.54 14.03
C VAL A 219 4.21 11.22 15.29
N VAL A 220 4.78 10.49 16.24
CA VAL A 220 4.08 10.10 17.49
C VAL A 220 3.68 11.36 18.28
N ASN A 221 4.58 12.32 18.44
CA ASN A 221 4.31 13.54 19.20
C ASN A 221 3.20 14.37 18.55
N ARG A 222 3.23 14.49 17.22
CA ARG A 222 2.19 15.18 16.46
C ARG A 222 0.83 14.51 16.63
N LEU A 223 0.74 13.20 16.51
CA LEU A 223 -0.50 12.46 16.68
C LEU A 223 -1.05 12.52 18.11
N LYS A 224 -0.16 12.43 19.11
CA LYS A 224 -0.54 12.54 20.53
C LYS A 224 -1.17 13.89 20.88
N SER A 225 -0.83 14.97 20.19
CA SER A 225 -1.46 16.27 20.42
C SER A 225 -2.96 16.30 20.09
N GLY A 226 -3.46 15.35 19.32
CA GLY A 226 -4.88 15.16 19.04
C GLY A 226 -5.64 14.30 20.06
N ILE A 227 -4.96 13.74 21.08
CA ILE A 227 -5.63 12.95 22.11
C ILE A 227 -6.30 13.89 23.11
N PRO A 228 -7.62 13.82 23.32
CA PRO A 228 -8.32 14.65 24.29
C PRO A 228 -7.76 14.49 25.71
N ALA A 229 -7.65 15.58 26.46
CA ALA A 229 -7.09 15.56 27.83
C ALA A 229 -7.81 14.57 28.76
N ALA A 230 -9.10 14.33 28.56
CA ALA A 230 -9.88 13.40 29.37
C ALA A 230 -9.49 11.90 29.18
N VAL A 231 -8.75 11.58 28.13
CA VAL A 231 -8.27 10.19 27.86
C VAL A 231 -6.88 9.97 28.45
N ASN A 232 -6.17 11.04 28.81
CA ASN A 232 -4.83 11.01 29.38
C ASN A 232 -4.80 10.96 30.93
N ALA A 233 -5.96 10.90 31.57
CA ALA A 233 -6.12 10.80 33.03
C ALA A 233 -6.45 9.38 33.45
#